data_932efeee9017d80b84ffe102592bbed8
#
_entry.id   932efeee9017d80b84ffe102592bbed8
#
_cell.length_a   1.000
_cell.length_b   1.000
_cell.length_c   1.000
_cell.angle_alpha   90.00
_cell.angle_beta   90.00
_cell.angle_gamma   90.00
#
_symmetry.space_group_name_H-M   'P 1'
#
loop_
_entity.id
_entity.type
_entity.pdbx_description
1 polymer ?
#
loop_
_entity_poly.entity_id
_entity_poly.type
_entity_poly.pdbx_seq_one_letter_code
_entity_poly.pdbx_strand_id
1 'polypeptide(L)'
;MPEGDSVYRLARRLRPALVGHRLVHAELRVPALATLDLAGATVTEIVTHGKHQLTRVVRGDGEALTLHTHLKMTGSWTVVGAGKRLPSRLMDTVRVLLELDDGATAYGLDLPVVEVVPTAQEDDAVGHLGPDPLRADWDAAEAVRRLAAQPDRPVAAALLDQRNLAGLGNLWVNELCFLRGTSPWSPVGELDVPALVALARRCLRHSALVEGAYQVTTGDRRDGRSHWVSGRAGQACLRCGTPVRVVEEVPGDAERRRTWWCPHCQPGPGPEPGRTGPAPATQAWDRPLAAGGRAARLTPRSRTGRSRPGR
;
A
#
# COMPACT_ATOMS: atom_id res chain seq x y z
N MET A 1 -1.60 5.63 4.24
CA MET A 1 -1.01 5.78 2.89
C MET A 1 -0.83 4.38 2.32
N PRO A 2 -1.30 4.12 1.09
CA PRO A 2 -1.05 2.82 0.48
C PRO A 2 0.45 2.58 0.26
N GLU A 3 0.97 1.48 0.84
CA GLU A 3 2.32 0.98 0.63
C GLU A 3 2.25 -0.44 0.07
N GLY A 4 3.35 -1.13 -0.12
CA GLY A 4 3.39 -2.44 -0.76
C GLY A 4 2.48 -3.48 -0.09
N ASP A 5 2.41 -3.48 1.24
CA ASP A 5 1.50 -4.32 2.01
C ASP A 5 0.01 -4.01 1.74
N SER A 6 -0.32 -2.73 1.55
CA SER A 6 -1.69 -2.30 1.20
C SER A 6 -2.11 -2.82 -0.16
N VAL A 7 -1.22 -2.64 -1.16
CA VAL A 7 -1.47 -3.08 -2.55
C VAL A 7 -1.55 -4.60 -2.62
N TYR A 8 -0.68 -5.30 -1.92
CA TYR A 8 -0.71 -6.76 -1.84
C TYR A 8 -2.01 -7.28 -1.22
N ARG A 9 -2.48 -6.68 -0.10
CA ARG A 9 -3.75 -7.04 0.54
C ARG A 9 -4.94 -6.77 -0.37
N LEU A 10 -4.90 -5.67 -1.11
CA LEU A 10 -5.91 -5.35 -2.10
C LEU A 10 -5.94 -6.42 -3.21
N ALA A 11 -4.81 -6.74 -3.81
CA ALA A 11 -4.72 -7.78 -4.84
C ALA A 11 -5.23 -9.14 -4.33
N ARG A 12 -4.90 -9.52 -3.08
CA ARG A 12 -5.45 -10.74 -2.45
C ARG A 12 -6.98 -10.75 -2.36
N ARG A 13 -7.61 -9.60 -2.19
CA ARG A 13 -9.09 -9.51 -2.17
C ARG A 13 -9.69 -9.52 -3.57
N LEU A 14 -8.99 -8.96 -4.54
CA LEU A 14 -9.45 -8.91 -5.94
C LEU A 14 -9.31 -10.25 -6.66
N ARG A 15 -8.26 -11.03 -6.36
CA ARG A 15 -7.99 -12.31 -7.04
C ARG A 15 -9.20 -13.26 -7.08
N PRO A 16 -9.85 -13.62 -5.96
CA PRO A 16 -10.95 -14.55 -5.97
C PRO A 16 -12.20 -14.02 -6.68
N ALA A 17 -12.27 -12.69 -6.88
CA ALA A 17 -13.41 -12.07 -7.54
C ALA A 17 -13.22 -11.86 -9.05
N LEU A 18 -11.96 -11.82 -9.52
CA LEU A 18 -11.68 -11.47 -10.91
C LEU A 18 -10.98 -12.59 -11.69
N VAL A 19 -10.07 -13.33 -11.04
CA VAL A 19 -9.25 -14.33 -11.77
C VAL A 19 -10.11 -15.51 -12.22
N GLY A 20 -9.98 -15.85 -13.50
CA GLY A 20 -10.77 -16.89 -14.17
C GLY A 20 -12.05 -16.36 -14.82
N HIS A 21 -12.49 -15.13 -14.51
CA HIS A 21 -13.66 -14.51 -15.11
C HIS A 21 -13.34 -13.82 -16.43
N ARG A 22 -14.32 -13.86 -17.34
CA ARG A 22 -14.31 -13.12 -18.61
C ARG A 22 -14.94 -11.75 -18.40
N LEU A 23 -14.34 -10.74 -19.00
CA LEU A 23 -14.85 -9.37 -19.04
C LEU A 23 -15.98 -9.32 -20.09
N VAL A 24 -17.21 -9.07 -19.67
CA VAL A 24 -18.34 -8.86 -20.60
C VAL A 24 -18.41 -7.41 -21.06
N HIS A 25 -17.91 -6.49 -20.23
CA HIS A 25 -17.73 -5.08 -20.55
C HIS A 25 -16.55 -4.51 -19.78
N ALA A 26 -15.81 -3.58 -20.39
CA ALA A 26 -14.71 -2.87 -19.74
C ALA A 26 -14.67 -1.40 -20.18
N GLU A 27 -14.48 -0.49 -19.23
CA GLU A 27 -14.23 0.92 -19.51
C GLU A 27 -12.95 1.36 -18.84
N LEU A 28 -12.06 1.98 -19.60
CA LEU A 28 -10.85 2.63 -19.13
C LEU A 28 -11.00 4.15 -19.31
N ARG A 29 -11.43 4.83 -18.26
CA ARG A 29 -11.80 6.27 -18.31
C ARG A 29 -10.56 7.15 -18.14
N VAL A 30 -9.55 6.90 -18.96
CA VAL A 30 -8.35 7.71 -19.12
C VAL A 30 -8.14 8.00 -20.61
N PRO A 31 -7.78 9.23 -21.01
CA PRO A 31 -7.76 9.62 -22.42
C PRO A 31 -6.96 8.69 -23.33
N ALA A 32 -5.77 8.27 -22.88
CA ALA A 32 -4.87 7.40 -23.66
C ALA A 32 -5.42 5.99 -23.94
N LEU A 33 -6.44 5.55 -23.18
CA LEU A 33 -6.99 4.20 -23.24
C LEU A 33 -8.49 4.20 -23.63
N ALA A 34 -9.07 5.35 -23.96
CA ALA A 34 -10.50 5.49 -24.16
C ALA A 34 -11.06 4.64 -25.34
N THR A 35 -10.20 4.25 -26.27
CA THR A 35 -10.56 3.41 -27.43
C THR A 35 -10.16 1.94 -27.26
N LEU A 36 -9.48 1.60 -26.16
CA LEU A 36 -9.07 0.23 -25.93
C LEU A 36 -10.23 -0.57 -25.36
N ASP A 37 -10.63 -1.62 -26.09
CA ASP A 37 -11.66 -2.56 -25.66
C ASP A 37 -11.01 -3.83 -25.08
N LEU A 38 -11.36 -4.17 -23.85
CA LEU A 38 -10.99 -5.42 -23.18
C LEU A 38 -12.17 -6.40 -23.07
N ALA A 39 -13.31 -6.10 -23.67
CA ALA A 39 -14.45 -7.02 -23.66
C ALA A 39 -14.07 -8.35 -24.34
N GLY A 40 -14.50 -9.45 -23.73
CA GLY A 40 -14.16 -10.82 -24.15
C GLY A 40 -12.84 -11.35 -23.59
N ALA A 41 -11.96 -10.50 -23.03
CA ALA A 41 -10.73 -10.95 -22.41
C ALA A 41 -11.01 -11.68 -21.07
N THR A 42 -10.18 -12.66 -20.74
CA THR A 42 -10.23 -13.37 -19.45
C THR A 42 -9.14 -12.87 -18.52
N VAL A 43 -9.50 -12.55 -17.28
CA VAL A 43 -8.51 -12.20 -16.24
C VAL A 43 -7.79 -13.48 -15.81
N THR A 44 -6.49 -13.55 -16.08
CA THR A 44 -5.68 -14.75 -15.78
C THR A 44 -4.94 -14.66 -14.46
N GLU A 45 -4.51 -13.46 -14.08
CA GLU A 45 -3.73 -13.28 -12.87
C GLU A 45 -3.80 -11.83 -12.35
N ILE A 46 -3.63 -11.65 -11.03
CA ILE A 46 -3.37 -10.35 -10.42
C ILE A 46 -2.14 -10.49 -9.54
N VAL A 47 -1.07 -9.78 -9.90
CA VAL A 47 0.19 -9.75 -9.14
C VAL A 47 0.51 -8.33 -8.71
N THR A 48 1.47 -8.21 -7.80
CA THR A 48 1.98 -6.92 -7.33
C THR A 48 3.48 -6.89 -7.41
N HIS A 49 4.05 -5.72 -7.69
CA HIS A 49 5.46 -5.44 -7.53
C HIS A 49 5.59 -4.07 -6.83
N GLY A 50 6.11 -4.06 -5.61
CA GLY A 50 6.13 -2.89 -4.76
C GLY A 50 4.73 -2.33 -4.52
N LYS A 51 4.48 -1.13 -5.02
CA LYS A 51 3.19 -0.43 -4.90
C LYS A 51 2.35 -0.50 -6.17
N HIS A 52 2.78 -1.27 -7.16
CA HIS A 52 2.14 -1.45 -8.47
C HIS A 52 1.28 -2.72 -8.46
N GLN A 53 0.08 -2.63 -9.04
CA GLN A 53 -0.79 -3.78 -9.28
C GLN A 53 -0.84 -4.05 -10.77
N LEU A 54 -0.64 -5.30 -11.15
CA LEU A 54 -0.61 -5.81 -12.51
C LEU A 54 -1.74 -6.83 -12.64
N THR A 55 -2.77 -6.50 -13.41
CA THR A 55 -3.90 -7.38 -13.71
C THR A 55 -3.73 -7.88 -15.13
N ARG A 56 -3.36 -9.16 -15.28
CA ARG A 56 -3.10 -9.80 -16.56
C ARG A 56 -4.40 -10.31 -17.15
N VAL A 57 -4.62 -10.05 -18.43
CA VAL A 57 -5.76 -10.51 -19.18
C VAL A 57 -5.31 -11.13 -20.50
N VAL A 58 -6.07 -12.11 -20.98
CA VAL A 58 -5.84 -12.73 -22.30
C VAL A 58 -7.10 -12.53 -23.14
N ARG A 59 -6.94 -11.93 -24.31
CA ARG A 59 -8.02 -11.71 -25.28
C ARG A 59 -8.37 -12.99 -26.05
N GLY A 60 -9.51 -13.00 -26.68
CA GLY A 60 -9.97 -14.17 -27.45
C GLY A 60 -9.07 -14.56 -28.63
N ASP A 61 -8.28 -13.63 -29.15
CA ASP A 61 -7.25 -13.85 -30.17
C ASP A 61 -5.90 -14.37 -29.63
N GLY A 62 -5.79 -14.51 -28.30
CA GLY A 62 -4.59 -14.96 -27.61
C GLY A 62 -3.63 -13.85 -27.20
N GLU A 63 -3.94 -12.58 -27.51
CA GLU A 63 -3.14 -11.44 -27.08
C GLU A 63 -3.16 -11.32 -25.53
N ALA A 64 -1.98 -11.32 -24.92
CA ALA A 64 -1.82 -11.15 -23.47
C ALA A 64 -1.49 -9.68 -23.14
N LEU A 65 -2.36 -9.03 -22.36
CA LEU A 65 -2.24 -7.65 -21.92
C LEU A 65 -2.19 -7.56 -20.40
N THR A 66 -1.56 -6.52 -19.91
CA THR A 66 -1.50 -6.21 -18.47
C THR A 66 -2.06 -4.82 -18.22
N LEU A 67 -3.15 -4.76 -17.46
CA LEU A 67 -3.65 -3.53 -16.87
C LEU A 67 -2.78 -3.21 -15.63
N HIS A 68 -1.90 -2.23 -15.77
CA HIS A 68 -1.06 -1.70 -14.72
C HIS A 68 -1.77 -0.55 -14.01
N THR A 69 -1.84 -0.62 -12.68
CA THR A 69 -2.42 0.46 -11.86
C THR A 69 -1.56 0.76 -10.65
N HIS A 70 -1.58 2.04 -10.22
CA HIS A 70 -0.93 2.48 -9.00
C HIS A 70 -1.88 3.36 -8.18
N LEU A 71 -2.05 3.03 -6.89
CA LEU A 71 -3.01 3.73 -6.02
C LEU A 71 -2.59 5.15 -5.66
N LYS A 72 -1.27 5.44 -5.62
CA LYS A 72 -0.74 6.69 -5.03
C LYS A 72 -1.41 6.96 -3.66
N MET A 73 -1.97 8.17 -3.46
CA MET A 73 -2.60 8.56 -2.19
C MET A 73 -4.11 8.37 -2.17
N THR A 74 -4.77 8.38 -3.33
CA THR A 74 -6.24 8.50 -3.47
C THR A 74 -6.87 7.24 -4.04
N GLY A 75 -6.15 6.48 -4.85
CA GLY A 75 -6.68 5.34 -5.60
C GLY A 75 -7.19 4.22 -4.70
N SER A 76 -8.24 3.56 -5.14
CA SER A 76 -8.80 2.39 -4.49
C SER A 76 -9.48 1.48 -5.50
N TRP A 77 -9.76 0.23 -5.07
CA TRP A 77 -10.56 -0.72 -5.82
C TRP A 77 -11.69 -1.27 -4.96
N THR A 78 -12.84 -1.50 -5.60
CA THR A 78 -13.99 -2.17 -4.97
C THR A 78 -14.62 -3.13 -5.96
N VAL A 79 -15.22 -4.22 -5.46
CA VAL A 79 -16.02 -5.13 -6.25
C VAL A 79 -17.45 -5.08 -5.74
N VAL A 80 -18.39 -4.93 -6.67
CA VAL A 80 -19.83 -4.89 -6.43
C VAL A 80 -20.42 -6.15 -7.03
N GLY A 81 -21.10 -6.96 -6.23
CA GLY A 81 -21.69 -8.23 -6.67
C GLY A 81 -22.86 -8.04 -7.65
N ALA A 82 -23.23 -9.11 -8.34
CA ALA A 82 -24.30 -9.15 -9.33
C ALA A 82 -25.59 -8.48 -8.82
N GLY A 83 -26.22 -7.70 -9.69
CA GLY A 83 -27.46 -6.97 -9.40
C GLY A 83 -27.31 -5.76 -8.47
N LYS A 84 -26.12 -5.47 -7.96
CA LYS A 84 -25.83 -4.29 -7.16
C LYS A 84 -25.15 -3.22 -8.01
N ARG A 85 -25.21 -1.96 -7.56
CA ARG A 85 -24.58 -0.83 -8.26
C ARG A 85 -23.66 -0.05 -7.34
N LEU A 86 -22.62 0.53 -7.91
CA LEU A 86 -21.79 1.52 -7.22
C LEU A 86 -22.67 2.75 -6.88
N PRO A 87 -22.56 3.34 -5.67
CA PRO A 87 -23.24 4.59 -5.32
C PRO A 87 -22.97 5.69 -6.35
N SER A 88 -24.02 6.40 -6.81
CA SER A 88 -23.92 7.41 -7.88
C SER A 88 -22.85 8.47 -7.62
N ARG A 89 -22.67 8.88 -6.35
CA ARG A 89 -21.65 9.86 -5.93
C ARG A 89 -20.20 9.43 -6.21
N LEU A 90 -19.97 8.14 -6.45
CA LEU A 90 -18.64 7.59 -6.75
C LEU A 90 -18.40 7.40 -8.26
N MET A 91 -19.43 7.53 -9.10
CA MET A 91 -19.32 7.27 -10.53
C MET A 91 -18.33 8.21 -11.24
N ASP A 92 -18.19 9.45 -10.79
CA ASP A 92 -17.25 10.43 -11.36
C ASP A 92 -15.78 10.11 -11.01
N THR A 93 -15.57 9.30 -9.96
CA THR A 93 -14.22 8.86 -9.54
C THR A 93 -13.76 7.59 -10.24
N VAL A 94 -14.65 6.92 -10.98
CA VAL A 94 -14.32 5.68 -11.71
C VAL A 94 -13.31 5.99 -12.82
N ARG A 95 -12.18 5.28 -12.78
CA ARG A 95 -11.14 5.29 -13.82
C ARG A 95 -11.09 3.97 -14.58
N VAL A 96 -11.45 2.88 -13.90
CA VAL A 96 -11.55 1.54 -14.50
C VAL A 96 -12.85 0.90 -14.08
N LEU A 97 -13.58 0.32 -15.01
CA LEU A 97 -14.76 -0.49 -14.80
C LEU A 97 -14.56 -1.83 -15.52
N LEU A 98 -14.68 -2.94 -14.82
CA LEU A 98 -14.58 -4.29 -15.35
C LEU A 98 -15.82 -5.07 -14.92
N GLU A 99 -16.73 -5.31 -15.84
CA GLU A 99 -17.94 -6.14 -15.64
C GLU A 99 -17.61 -7.59 -15.99
N LEU A 100 -17.91 -8.50 -15.09
CA LEU A 100 -17.57 -9.91 -15.17
C LEU A 100 -18.75 -10.75 -15.64
N ASP A 101 -18.48 -11.92 -16.18
CA ASP A 101 -19.47 -12.87 -16.71
C ASP A 101 -20.40 -13.47 -15.64
N ASP A 102 -20.06 -13.35 -14.35
CA ASP A 102 -20.94 -13.68 -13.23
C ASP A 102 -21.87 -12.50 -12.79
N GLY A 103 -21.77 -11.36 -13.49
CA GLY A 103 -22.51 -10.13 -13.21
C GLY A 103 -21.94 -9.27 -12.09
N ALA A 104 -20.82 -9.62 -11.49
CA ALA A 104 -20.10 -8.72 -10.59
C ALA A 104 -19.34 -7.65 -11.39
N THR A 105 -19.06 -6.49 -10.76
CA THR A 105 -18.31 -5.42 -11.39
C THR A 105 -17.20 -4.92 -10.47
N ALA A 106 -15.97 -4.90 -10.97
CA ALA A 106 -14.84 -4.28 -10.29
C ALA A 106 -14.66 -2.83 -10.75
N TYR A 107 -14.50 -1.93 -9.80
CA TYR A 107 -14.30 -0.50 -10.03
C TYR A 107 -12.95 -0.06 -9.45
N GLY A 108 -12.10 0.52 -10.29
CA GLY A 108 -10.93 1.29 -9.91
C GLY A 108 -11.30 2.76 -9.79
N LEU A 109 -11.20 3.30 -8.56
CA LEU A 109 -11.65 4.64 -8.20
C LEU A 109 -10.44 5.54 -7.96
N ASP A 110 -10.48 6.78 -8.45
CA ASP A 110 -9.43 7.79 -8.28
C ASP A 110 -8.00 7.27 -8.52
N LEU A 111 -7.84 6.35 -9.49
CA LEU A 111 -6.54 5.77 -9.83
C LEU A 111 -5.69 6.81 -10.59
N PRO A 112 -4.57 7.28 -10.03
CA PRO A 112 -3.72 8.26 -10.71
C PRO A 112 -2.87 7.67 -11.85
N VAL A 113 -2.65 6.36 -11.82
CA VAL A 113 -1.95 5.62 -12.88
C VAL A 113 -2.83 4.48 -13.34
N VAL A 114 -3.16 4.49 -14.63
CA VAL A 114 -3.86 3.43 -15.35
C VAL A 114 -3.20 3.32 -16.72
N GLU A 115 -2.55 2.20 -16.97
CA GLU A 115 -1.85 1.90 -18.23
C GLU A 115 -2.19 0.48 -18.67
N VAL A 116 -2.16 0.22 -19.95
CA VAL A 116 -2.27 -1.13 -20.50
C VAL A 116 -1.06 -1.35 -21.41
N VAL A 117 -0.33 -2.41 -21.15
CA VAL A 117 0.87 -2.81 -21.89
C VAL A 117 0.74 -4.27 -22.32
N PRO A 118 1.38 -4.70 -23.40
CA PRO A 118 1.56 -6.12 -23.68
C PRO A 118 2.23 -6.78 -22.47
N THR A 119 1.75 -7.96 -22.05
CA THR A 119 2.30 -8.64 -20.86
C THR A 119 3.80 -8.93 -20.99
N ALA A 120 4.29 -9.16 -22.21
CA ALA A 120 5.72 -9.33 -22.49
C ALA A 120 6.55 -8.04 -22.24
N GLN A 121 5.91 -6.89 -22.08
CA GLN A 121 6.54 -5.57 -21.86
C GLN A 121 6.25 -5.03 -20.45
N GLU A 122 5.81 -5.87 -19.50
CA GLU A 122 5.57 -5.44 -18.10
C GLU A 122 6.79 -4.75 -17.46
N ASP A 123 8.00 -5.13 -17.89
CA ASP A 123 9.26 -4.54 -17.40
C ASP A 123 9.38 -3.06 -17.75
N ASP A 124 8.71 -2.55 -18.78
CA ASP A 124 8.67 -1.11 -19.07
C ASP A 124 8.02 -0.33 -17.92
N ALA A 125 7.04 -0.94 -17.25
CA ALA A 125 6.33 -0.33 -16.13
C ALA A 125 7.02 -0.56 -14.78
N VAL A 126 7.58 -1.75 -14.54
CA VAL A 126 8.03 -2.16 -13.20
C VAL A 126 9.45 -2.71 -13.13
N GLY A 127 10.15 -2.89 -14.25
CA GLY A 127 11.50 -3.48 -14.30
C GLY A 127 12.58 -2.62 -13.64
N HIS A 128 12.31 -1.32 -13.44
CA HIS A 128 13.20 -0.43 -12.70
C HIS A 128 13.17 -0.66 -11.18
N LEU A 129 12.19 -1.40 -10.66
CA LEU A 129 12.02 -1.64 -9.23
C LEU A 129 13.05 -2.64 -8.70
N GLY A 130 13.39 -2.49 -7.44
CA GLY A 130 14.20 -3.43 -6.69
C GLY A 130 13.41 -4.67 -6.25
N PRO A 131 14.07 -5.61 -5.56
CA PRO A 131 13.42 -6.76 -4.96
C PRO A 131 12.22 -6.35 -4.08
N ASP A 132 11.10 -7.08 -4.21
CA ASP A 132 9.90 -6.85 -3.40
C ASP A 132 9.79 -7.92 -2.31
N PRO A 133 9.76 -7.56 -1.02
CA PRO A 133 9.64 -8.47 0.12
C PRO A 133 8.41 -9.39 0.09
N LEU A 134 7.38 -9.03 -0.68
CA LEU A 134 6.11 -9.76 -0.74
C LEU A 134 6.01 -10.73 -1.93
N ARG A 135 6.94 -10.64 -2.89
CA ARG A 135 6.98 -11.54 -4.04
C ARG A 135 7.59 -12.90 -3.71
N ALA A 136 7.25 -13.90 -4.53
CA ALA A 136 7.79 -15.24 -4.41
C ALA A 136 9.27 -15.31 -4.82
N ASP A 137 9.67 -14.49 -5.78
CA ASP A 137 11.04 -14.36 -6.33
C ASP A 137 11.91 -13.38 -5.50
N TRP A 138 11.58 -13.18 -4.23
CA TRP A 138 12.35 -12.34 -3.33
C TRP A 138 13.82 -12.73 -3.24
N ASP A 139 14.71 -11.80 -3.56
CA ASP A 139 16.15 -11.93 -3.41
C ASP A 139 16.68 -10.98 -2.32
N ALA A 140 17.02 -11.55 -1.19
CA ALA A 140 17.56 -10.81 -0.03
C ALA A 140 18.99 -10.31 -0.30
N ALA A 141 19.80 -11.08 -1.02
CA ALA A 141 21.18 -10.72 -1.32
C ALA A 141 21.24 -9.51 -2.27
N GLU A 142 20.38 -9.50 -3.29
CA GLU A 142 20.25 -8.38 -4.20
C GLU A 142 19.72 -7.12 -3.50
N ALA A 143 18.74 -7.25 -2.60
CA ALA A 143 18.26 -6.11 -1.79
C ALA A 143 19.36 -5.50 -0.92
N VAL A 144 20.16 -6.35 -0.27
CA VAL A 144 21.32 -5.92 0.53
C VAL A 144 22.35 -5.23 -0.35
N ARG A 145 22.70 -5.82 -1.50
CA ARG A 145 23.68 -5.27 -2.46
C ARG A 145 23.26 -3.89 -2.94
N ARG A 146 22.00 -3.70 -3.31
CA ARG A 146 21.48 -2.40 -3.79
C ARG A 146 21.47 -1.35 -2.70
N LEU A 147 21.01 -1.68 -1.50
CA LEU A 147 21.03 -0.75 -0.36
C LEU A 147 22.46 -0.33 0.01
N ALA A 148 23.40 -1.27 0.03
CA ALA A 148 24.80 -1.01 0.39
C ALA A 148 25.62 -0.29 -0.71
N ALA A 149 25.08 -0.19 -1.93
CA ALA A 149 25.80 0.42 -3.06
C ALA A 149 26.14 1.91 -2.87
N GLN A 150 25.45 2.60 -1.98
CA GLN A 150 25.69 4.00 -1.64
C GLN A 150 25.84 4.13 -0.11
N PRO A 151 27.01 3.79 0.46
CA PRO A 151 27.21 3.68 1.91
C PRO A 151 27.01 5.00 2.66
N ASP A 152 27.31 6.14 2.05
CA ASP A 152 27.17 7.47 2.66
C ASP A 152 25.74 8.01 2.62
N ARG A 153 24.85 7.34 1.88
CA ARG A 153 23.46 7.80 1.75
C ARG A 153 22.68 7.61 3.05
N PRO A 154 21.88 8.60 3.49
CA PRO A 154 21.00 8.43 4.65
C PRO A 154 20.07 7.23 4.50
N VAL A 155 19.94 6.42 5.55
CA VAL A 155 19.18 5.16 5.49
C VAL A 155 17.71 5.36 5.13
N ALA A 156 17.09 6.44 5.60
CA ALA A 156 15.70 6.73 5.23
C ALA A 156 15.56 6.97 3.72
N ALA A 157 16.45 7.75 3.11
CA ALA A 157 16.44 7.98 1.66
C ALA A 157 16.74 6.70 0.87
N ALA A 158 17.68 5.88 1.35
CA ALA A 158 18.02 4.61 0.69
C ALA A 158 16.86 3.62 0.72
N LEU A 159 16.10 3.54 1.84
CA LEU A 159 14.91 2.68 1.98
C LEU A 159 13.69 3.18 1.21
N LEU A 160 13.56 4.50 0.99
CA LEU A 160 12.47 5.08 0.19
C LEU A 160 12.66 4.85 -1.32
N ASP A 161 13.89 4.64 -1.76
CA ASP A 161 14.20 4.40 -3.16
C ASP A 161 13.70 3.01 -3.58
N GLN A 162 12.65 3.00 -4.38
CA GLN A 162 12.01 1.76 -4.84
C GLN A 162 12.91 0.89 -5.71
N ARG A 163 14.02 1.43 -6.23
CA ARG A 163 15.04 0.68 -6.99
C ARG A 163 15.90 -0.18 -6.08
N ASN A 164 16.03 0.17 -4.80
CA ASN A 164 16.78 -0.61 -3.81
C ASN A 164 15.91 -1.71 -3.21
N LEU A 165 14.70 -1.35 -2.75
CA LEU A 165 13.76 -2.22 -2.08
C LEU A 165 12.34 -1.74 -2.38
N ALA A 166 11.62 -2.49 -3.20
CA ALA A 166 10.29 -2.10 -3.61
C ALA A 166 9.24 -2.30 -2.50
N GLY A 167 8.24 -1.42 -2.49
CA GLY A 167 7.08 -1.54 -1.60
C GLY A 167 7.14 -0.71 -0.33
N LEU A 168 8.33 -0.37 0.18
CA LEU A 168 8.44 0.52 1.33
C LEU A 168 7.97 1.93 0.99
N GLY A 169 7.22 2.53 1.89
CA GLY A 169 6.86 3.93 1.84
C GLY A 169 7.24 4.63 3.13
N ASN A 170 6.74 5.84 3.29
CA ASN A 170 7.17 6.72 4.36
C ASN A 170 6.84 6.18 5.76
N LEU A 171 5.70 5.51 5.92
CA LEU A 171 5.34 4.88 7.20
C LEU A 171 6.38 3.82 7.56
N TRP A 172 6.59 2.85 6.66
CA TRP A 172 7.49 1.73 6.93
C TRP A 172 8.93 2.18 7.14
N VAL A 173 9.41 3.15 6.38
CA VAL A 173 10.77 3.66 6.55
C VAL A 173 10.99 4.26 7.94
N ASN A 174 10.08 5.11 8.43
CA ASN A 174 10.18 5.68 9.77
C ASN A 174 10.13 4.59 10.86
N GLU A 175 9.20 3.64 10.73
CA GLU A 175 9.04 2.56 11.69
C GLU A 175 10.24 1.60 11.70
N LEU A 176 10.81 1.27 10.53
CA LEU A 176 11.99 0.42 10.43
C LEU A 176 13.23 1.06 11.07
N CYS A 177 13.44 2.37 10.83
CA CYS A 177 14.50 3.12 11.51
C CYS A 177 14.32 3.08 13.03
N PHE A 178 13.08 3.27 13.53
CA PHE A 178 12.79 3.17 14.96
C PHE A 178 13.04 1.77 15.52
N LEU A 179 12.57 0.74 14.84
CA LEU A 179 12.71 -0.66 15.26
C LEU A 179 14.18 -1.09 15.31
N ARG A 180 15.01 -0.56 14.41
CA ARG A 180 16.47 -0.76 14.41
C ARG A 180 17.20 0.10 15.42
N GLY A 181 16.54 1.08 16.03
CA GLY A 181 17.18 2.04 16.94
C GLY A 181 18.18 2.95 16.25
N THR A 182 18.01 3.20 14.94
CA THR A 182 18.93 4.01 14.14
C THR A 182 18.28 5.32 13.72
N SER A 183 19.09 6.39 13.67
CA SER A 183 18.62 7.66 13.12
C SER A 183 18.29 7.52 11.64
N PRO A 184 17.18 8.13 11.15
CA PRO A 184 16.86 8.20 9.72
C PRO A 184 17.96 8.82 8.85
N TRP A 185 18.84 9.64 9.43
CA TRP A 185 19.97 10.32 8.77
C TRP A 185 21.27 9.54 8.81
N SER A 186 21.34 8.41 9.56
CA SER A 186 22.55 7.59 9.63
C SER A 186 22.95 7.08 8.24
N PRO A 187 24.24 7.12 7.87
CA PRO A 187 24.75 6.53 6.65
C PRO A 187 24.47 5.02 6.60
N VAL A 188 24.08 4.51 5.43
CA VAL A 188 23.81 3.06 5.26
C VAL A 188 25.02 2.21 5.63
N GLY A 189 26.23 2.68 5.31
CA GLY A 189 27.48 1.94 5.58
C GLY A 189 27.78 1.70 7.06
N GLU A 190 27.14 2.43 7.97
CA GLU A 190 27.29 2.25 9.42
C GLU A 190 26.32 1.20 9.99
N LEU A 191 25.43 0.62 9.15
CA LEU A 191 24.35 -0.23 9.60
C LEU A 191 24.58 -1.70 9.24
N ASP A 192 23.97 -2.57 10.03
CA ASP A 192 23.78 -3.98 9.65
C ASP A 192 22.65 -4.07 8.59
N VAL A 193 23.02 -3.85 7.33
CA VAL A 193 22.09 -3.84 6.18
C VAL A 193 21.36 -5.18 6.02
N PRO A 194 22.02 -6.36 6.15
CA PRO A 194 21.33 -7.66 6.14
C PRO A 194 20.22 -7.76 7.18
N ALA A 195 20.47 -7.34 8.42
CA ALA A 195 19.45 -7.37 9.47
C ALA A 195 18.32 -6.35 9.22
N LEU A 196 18.62 -5.20 8.61
CA LEU A 196 17.60 -4.21 8.22
C LEU A 196 16.68 -4.76 7.12
N VAL A 197 17.25 -5.38 6.09
CA VAL A 197 16.50 -6.03 4.99
C VAL A 197 15.63 -7.17 5.50
N ALA A 198 16.16 -8.02 6.38
CA ALA A 198 15.40 -9.10 7.01
C ALA A 198 14.24 -8.56 7.86
N LEU A 199 14.46 -7.44 8.59
CA LEU A 199 13.40 -6.78 9.36
C LEU A 199 12.32 -6.21 8.43
N ALA A 200 12.70 -5.51 7.36
CA ALA A 200 11.77 -4.96 6.39
C ALA A 200 10.85 -6.04 5.80
N ARG A 201 11.43 -7.16 5.36
CA ARG A 201 10.66 -8.31 4.87
C ARG A 201 9.69 -8.84 5.92
N ARG A 202 10.17 -9.08 7.14
CA ARG A 202 9.33 -9.59 8.23
C ARG A 202 8.16 -8.66 8.51
N CYS A 203 8.39 -7.36 8.61
CA CYS A 203 7.36 -6.36 8.91
C CYS A 203 6.31 -6.28 7.80
N LEU A 204 6.74 -6.17 6.52
CA LEU A 204 5.81 -6.10 5.40
C LEU A 204 4.97 -7.38 5.28
N ARG A 205 5.60 -8.55 5.40
CA ARG A 205 4.89 -9.83 5.35
C ARG A 205 3.90 -9.98 6.50
N HIS A 206 4.28 -9.58 7.71
CA HIS A 206 3.38 -9.60 8.86
C HIS A 206 2.17 -8.71 8.61
N SER A 207 2.37 -7.46 8.18
CA SER A 207 1.29 -6.53 7.84
C SER A 207 0.41 -7.05 6.70
N ALA A 208 1.00 -7.61 5.65
CA ALA A 208 0.28 -8.07 4.47
C ALA A 208 -0.53 -9.35 4.70
N LEU A 209 -0.02 -10.29 5.50
CA LEU A 209 -0.52 -11.67 5.56
C LEU A 209 -1.30 -11.97 6.85
N VAL A 210 -0.98 -11.32 7.97
CA VAL A 210 -1.61 -11.60 9.26
C VAL A 210 -2.86 -10.73 9.43
N GLU A 211 -3.96 -11.37 9.79
CA GLU A 211 -5.22 -10.67 10.03
C GLU A 211 -5.10 -9.72 11.22
N GLY A 212 -5.58 -8.49 11.03
CA GLY A 212 -5.52 -7.43 12.03
C GLY A 212 -4.14 -6.84 12.29
N ALA A 213 -3.09 -7.28 11.59
CA ALA A 213 -1.74 -6.71 11.72
C ALA A 213 -1.45 -5.60 10.70
N TYR A 214 -2.43 -5.22 9.87
CA TYR A 214 -2.23 -4.23 8.82
C TYR A 214 -1.72 -2.90 9.37
N GLN A 215 -0.49 -2.57 8.99
CA GLN A 215 0.25 -1.37 9.41
C GLN A 215 0.29 -1.17 10.94
N VAL A 216 0.30 -2.27 11.72
CA VAL A 216 0.48 -2.21 13.17
C VAL A 216 1.91 -2.64 13.52
N THR A 217 2.75 -1.69 13.93
CA THR A 217 4.19 -1.92 14.20
C THR A 217 4.48 -2.17 15.68
N THR A 218 3.60 -1.70 16.56
CA THR A 218 3.74 -1.83 18.02
C THR A 218 3.12 -3.12 18.59
N GLY A 219 2.25 -3.79 17.80
CA GLY A 219 1.36 -4.85 18.28
C GLY A 219 0.09 -4.33 18.97
N ASP A 220 -0.03 -3.03 19.23
CA ASP A 220 -1.18 -2.39 19.85
C ASP A 220 -2.08 -1.73 18.80
N ARG A 221 -3.31 -2.21 18.67
CA ARG A 221 -4.29 -1.74 17.66
C ARG A 221 -5.14 -0.55 18.12
N ARG A 222 -4.94 -0.10 19.36
CA ARG A 222 -5.67 1.06 19.88
C ARG A 222 -5.30 2.31 19.08
N ASP A 223 -6.27 3.21 18.92
CA ASP A 223 -6.06 4.45 18.19
C ASP A 223 -4.88 5.26 18.76
N GLY A 224 -4.05 5.80 17.87
CA GLY A 224 -2.84 6.53 18.22
C GLY A 224 -1.69 5.67 18.79
N ARG A 225 -1.83 4.32 18.87
CA ARG A 225 -0.81 3.43 19.41
C ARG A 225 -0.29 2.38 18.44
N SER A 226 -0.81 2.33 17.22
CA SER A 226 -0.44 1.34 16.21
C SER A 226 0.98 1.52 15.65
N HIS A 227 1.56 2.73 15.77
CA HIS A 227 2.91 3.06 15.31
C HIS A 227 3.79 3.55 16.44
N TRP A 228 5.11 3.33 16.30
CA TRP A 228 6.10 3.84 17.26
C TRP A 228 6.34 5.34 17.10
N VAL A 229 6.55 5.82 15.86
CA VAL A 229 6.89 7.21 15.58
C VAL A 229 6.02 7.83 14.48
N SER A 230 5.63 7.07 13.47
CA SER A 230 4.90 7.59 12.30
C SER A 230 3.57 8.22 12.72
N GLY A 231 3.35 9.49 12.35
CA GLY A 231 2.15 10.26 12.70
C GLY A 231 2.05 10.68 14.17
N ARG A 232 3.10 10.51 15.00
CA ARG A 232 3.06 10.74 16.45
C ARG A 232 3.86 11.97 16.91
N ALA A 233 4.02 12.96 16.04
CA ALA A 233 4.74 14.20 16.37
C ALA A 233 4.26 14.82 17.70
N GLY A 234 5.20 15.19 18.58
CA GLY A 234 4.94 15.79 19.89
C GLY A 234 4.41 14.83 20.97
N GLN A 235 3.98 13.62 20.60
CA GLN A 235 3.51 12.63 21.57
C GLN A 235 4.69 11.92 22.26
N ALA A 236 4.46 11.47 23.50
CA ALA A 236 5.45 10.66 24.22
C ALA A 236 5.76 9.35 23.44
N CYS A 237 7.04 9.06 23.26
CA CYS A 237 7.50 7.80 22.69
C CYS A 237 6.99 6.63 23.54
N LEU A 238 6.37 5.62 22.91
CA LEU A 238 5.80 4.47 23.62
C LEU A 238 6.86 3.59 24.29
N ARG A 239 8.15 3.78 23.94
CA ARG A 239 9.26 3.01 24.53
C ARG A 239 9.94 3.75 25.69
N CYS A 240 10.21 5.06 25.54
CA CYS A 240 11.06 5.79 26.50
C CYS A 240 10.43 7.08 27.04
N GLY A 241 9.24 7.49 26.59
CA GLY A 241 8.57 8.72 27.04
C GLY A 241 9.05 10.01 26.37
N THR A 242 10.22 10.04 25.74
CA THR A 242 10.74 11.23 25.04
C THR A 242 9.78 11.68 23.93
N PRO A 243 9.48 12.97 23.76
CA PRO A 243 8.62 13.43 22.68
C PRO A 243 9.15 13.04 21.29
N VAL A 244 8.30 12.43 20.46
CA VAL A 244 8.60 12.12 19.05
C VAL A 244 8.73 13.44 18.28
N ARG A 245 9.82 13.59 17.52
CA ARG A 245 10.08 14.75 16.68
C ARG A 245 9.63 14.50 15.25
N VAL A 246 9.44 15.57 14.49
CA VAL A 246 9.10 15.56 13.06
C VAL A 246 9.83 16.67 12.33
N VAL A 247 10.20 16.39 11.09
CA VAL A 247 10.69 17.39 10.14
C VAL A 247 10.08 17.12 8.77
N GLU A 248 9.86 18.18 7.97
CA GLU A 248 9.28 18.07 6.63
C GLU A 248 10.39 17.86 5.56
N GLU A 249 11.24 16.88 5.79
CA GLU A 249 12.24 16.47 4.81
C GLU A 249 12.73 15.04 5.07
N VAL A 250 13.17 14.42 3.99
CA VAL A 250 14.09 13.27 4.01
C VAL A 250 15.28 13.66 3.13
N PRO A 251 16.53 13.68 3.65
CA PRO A 251 17.69 14.05 2.86
C PRO A 251 17.79 13.20 1.58
N GLY A 252 17.90 13.86 0.41
CA GLY A 252 18.00 13.16 -0.88
C GLY A 252 16.67 12.66 -1.45
N ASP A 253 15.53 12.98 -0.84
CA ASP A 253 14.19 12.76 -1.42
C ASP A 253 13.67 14.06 -2.04
N ALA A 254 13.34 14.02 -3.33
CA ALA A 254 12.78 15.16 -4.05
C ALA A 254 11.33 15.48 -3.60
N GLU A 255 10.61 14.51 -3.05
CA GLU A 255 9.28 14.71 -2.50
C GLU A 255 9.41 15.21 -1.05
N ARG A 256 8.70 16.28 -0.72
CA ARG A 256 8.63 16.77 0.67
C ARG A 256 7.85 15.76 1.51
N ARG A 257 8.57 14.81 2.12
CA ARG A 257 8.01 13.83 3.04
C ARG A 257 8.39 14.20 4.47
N ARG A 258 7.58 13.73 5.42
CA ARG A 258 7.88 13.92 6.83
C ARG A 258 8.70 12.78 7.38
N THR A 259 9.72 13.10 8.15
CA THR A 259 10.49 12.14 8.94
C THR A 259 10.11 12.27 10.41
N TRP A 260 9.63 11.18 11.01
CA TRP A 260 9.35 11.10 12.45
C TRP A 260 10.40 10.23 13.13
N TRP A 261 10.90 10.69 14.26
CA TRP A 261 11.87 9.90 15.05
C TRP A 261 11.81 10.23 16.53
N CYS A 262 12.25 9.29 17.38
CA CYS A 262 12.52 9.51 18.79
C CYS A 262 14.02 9.77 18.99
N PRO A 263 14.45 10.99 19.39
CA PRO A 263 15.88 11.31 19.49
C PRO A 263 16.61 10.48 20.55
N HIS A 264 15.91 9.93 21.53
CA HIS A 264 16.50 9.05 22.55
C HIS A 264 16.66 7.61 22.04
N CYS A 265 15.61 7.05 21.40
CA CYS A 265 15.64 5.66 20.92
C CYS A 265 16.41 5.49 19.61
N GLN A 266 16.61 6.58 18.88
CA GLN A 266 17.28 6.63 17.58
C GLN A 266 18.42 7.67 17.63
N PRO A 267 19.50 7.39 18.42
CA PRO A 267 20.64 8.29 18.51
C PRO A 267 21.39 8.35 17.16
N GLY A 268 22.11 9.42 16.92
CA GLY A 268 22.90 9.64 15.72
C GLY A 268 22.65 11.00 15.07
N PRO A 269 23.04 11.17 13.80
CA PRO A 269 22.82 12.42 13.09
C PRO A 269 21.34 12.78 13.04
N GLY A 270 21.04 14.07 12.97
CA GLY A 270 19.69 14.62 12.88
C GLY A 270 19.56 15.55 11.69
N PRO A 271 18.40 16.21 11.52
CA PRO A 271 18.25 17.26 10.54
C PRO A 271 19.19 18.41 10.82
N GLU A 272 19.56 19.18 9.80
CA GLU A 272 20.42 20.35 9.95
C GLU A 272 19.84 21.34 10.98
N PRO A 273 20.70 22.00 11.78
CA PRO A 273 20.26 23.00 12.76
C PRO A 273 19.38 24.09 12.08
N GLY A 274 18.22 24.39 12.68
CA GLY A 274 17.26 25.39 12.20
C GLY A 274 16.09 24.83 11.36
N ARG A 275 16.10 23.55 10.99
CA ARG A 275 14.99 22.91 10.24
C ARG A 275 13.93 22.22 11.11
N THR A 276 14.13 22.13 12.41
CA THR A 276 13.11 21.64 13.35
C THR A 276 12.12 22.76 13.66
N GLY A 277 11.07 22.89 12.84
CA GLY A 277 9.94 23.75 13.17
C GLY A 277 9.08 23.17 14.30
N PRO A 278 8.19 24.00 14.94
CA PRO A 278 7.14 23.48 15.80
C PRO A 278 6.34 22.42 15.02
N ALA A 279 5.86 21.37 15.70
CA ALA A 279 5.03 20.36 15.07
C ALA A 279 3.88 21.05 14.32
N PRO A 280 3.77 20.91 12.99
CA PRO A 280 2.69 21.55 12.26
C PRO A 280 1.35 21.04 12.79
N ALA A 281 0.36 21.93 12.88
CA ALA A 281 -1.01 21.54 13.22
C ALA A 281 -1.41 20.37 12.31
N THR A 282 -2.01 19.33 12.90
CA THR A 282 -2.45 18.11 12.20
C THR A 282 -3.21 18.47 10.92
N GLN A 283 -2.62 18.19 9.76
CA GLN A 283 -3.30 18.38 8.49
C GLN A 283 -4.32 17.25 8.28
N ALA A 284 -5.33 17.49 7.43
CA ALA A 284 -6.45 16.57 7.23
C ALA A 284 -6.02 15.13 6.83
N TRP A 285 -4.83 14.96 6.24
CA TRP A 285 -4.26 13.67 5.87
C TRP A 285 -3.44 12.98 7.01
N ASP A 286 -3.17 13.69 8.12
CA ASP A 286 -2.65 13.08 9.37
C ASP A 286 -3.77 12.38 10.16
N ARG A 287 -5.04 12.61 9.80
CA ARG A 287 -6.15 11.86 10.37
C ARG A 287 -6.11 10.45 9.80
N PRO A 288 -6.19 9.40 10.65
CA PRO A 288 -6.45 8.06 10.15
C PRO A 288 -7.70 8.16 9.27
N LEU A 289 -7.62 7.63 8.04
CA LEU A 289 -8.78 7.45 7.20
C LEU A 289 -9.82 6.76 8.07
N ALA A 290 -10.92 7.43 8.37
CA ALA A 290 -12.01 6.87 9.13
C ALA A 290 -12.31 5.51 8.50
N ALA A 291 -12.17 4.44 9.29
CA ALA A 291 -12.44 3.08 8.85
C ALA A 291 -13.80 3.10 8.19
N GLY A 292 -13.81 2.91 6.88
CA GLY A 292 -15.00 3.00 6.05
C GLY A 292 -16.13 2.20 6.67
N GLY A 293 -17.27 2.84 6.75
CA GLY A 293 -18.58 2.43 7.15
C GLY A 293 -18.73 1.03 7.74
N ARG A 294 -19.26 1.00 8.94
CA ARG A 294 -19.76 -0.19 9.63
C ARG A 294 -20.36 -1.17 8.63
N ALA A 295 -19.72 -2.32 8.46
CA ALA A 295 -20.39 -3.48 7.92
C ALA A 295 -21.62 -3.74 8.80
N ALA A 296 -22.80 -3.56 8.25
CA ALA A 296 -24.05 -3.90 8.93
C ALA A 296 -23.97 -5.37 9.29
N ARG A 297 -23.89 -5.67 10.59
CA ARG A 297 -24.05 -7.04 11.10
C ARG A 297 -25.46 -7.46 10.77
N LEU A 298 -25.61 -8.35 9.82
CA LEU A 298 -26.83 -9.11 9.64
C LEU A 298 -26.95 -10.08 10.82
N THR A 299 -27.69 -9.71 11.85
CA THR A 299 -28.17 -10.66 12.86
C THR A 299 -29.29 -11.47 12.23
N PRO A 300 -29.27 -12.80 12.32
CA PRO A 300 -30.42 -13.62 11.91
C PRO A 300 -31.60 -13.36 12.86
N ARG A 301 -32.71 -12.87 12.33
CA ARG A 301 -33.95 -12.79 13.05
C ARG A 301 -34.46 -14.24 13.31
N SER A 302 -34.41 -14.67 14.55
CA SER A 302 -35.13 -15.85 15.01
C SER A 302 -36.63 -15.63 14.87
N ARG A 303 -37.27 -16.40 14.01
CA ARG A 303 -38.74 -16.56 13.98
C ARG A 303 -39.16 -17.34 15.23
N THR A 304 -39.59 -16.67 16.29
CA THR A 304 -40.39 -17.30 17.32
C THR A 304 -41.84 -17.19 16.91
N GLY A 305 -42.42 -18.31 16.55
CA GLY A 305 -43.85 -18.47 16.36
C GLY A 305 -44.57 -18.25 17.67
N ARG A 306 -45.55 -17.35 17.72
CA ARG A 306 -46.57 -17.30 18.75
C ARG A 306 -47.86 -17.87 18.16
N SER A 307 -48.18 -19.06 18.59
CA SER A 307 -49.54 -19.64 18.54
C SER A 307 -50.46 -18.80 19.41
N ARG A 308 -51.62 -18.40 18.89
CA ARG A 308 -52.76 -17.91 19.67
C ARG A 308 -53.67 -19.09 20.00
N PRO A 309 -54.15 -19.22 21.24
CA PRO A 309 -55.27 -20.10 21.56
C PRO A 309 -56.60 -19.42 21.23
N GLY A 310 -57.56 -20.19 20.76
CA GLY A 310 -58.91 -19.74 20.42
C GLY A 310 -59.76 -19.42 21.60
N ARG A 311 -60.72 -18.57 21.33
CA ARG A 311 -62.17 -18.64 21.66
C ARG A 311 -62.88 -17.76 20.64
#